data_0bac820b9ee223afcfca80e35c1ac363
#
_entry.id   0bac820b9ee223afcfca80e35c1ac363
#
_cell.length_a   1.000
_cell.length_b   1.000
_cell.length_c   1.000
_cell.angle_alpha   90.00
_cell.angle_beta   90.00
_cell.angle_gamma   90.00
#
_symmetry.space_group_name_H-M   'P 1'
#
loop_
_entity.id
_entity.type
_entity.pdbx_description
1 polymer ?
#
loop_
_entity_poly.entity_id
_entity_poly.type
_entity_poly.pdbx_seq_one_letter_code
_entity_poly.pdbx_strand_id
1 'polypeptide(L)'
;MPATDRDSPVRQESPESDFSLTEFMREFPDDAACLDRLWRDRFAPDGHHTYCPSDKCQRVRKFHRTRTRASYTCDSCGLHIHPMKGTIFEKSTTSLHQWFYAMYLMTSTRAGISAKQLEREIGVAYKTAHRMMKLIRTELMHDLDAEPLRGEVEIDETSFTDAGRRRAYRLCPSPDLGPSPSRRGWAQGSLSARP
;
A
#
# COMPACT_ATOMS: atom_id res chain seq x y z
N MET A 1 18.37 13.70 52.07
CA MET A 1 17.32 13.77 51.04
C MET A 1 17.61 12.66 50.04
N PRO A 2 16.77 11.64 49.92
CA PRO A 2 17.00 10.57 48.94
C PRO A 2 16.84 11.16 47.55
N ALA A 3 17.77 10.82 46.65
CA ALA A 3 17.71 11.18 45.23
C ALA A 3 16.46 10.54 44.63
N THR A 4 15.56 11.35 44.11
CA THR A 4 14.43 10.90 43.29
C THR A 4 15.01 10.16 42.10
N ASP A 5 14.81 8.85 42.13
CA ASP A 5 15.02 7.98 40.96
C ASP A 5 14.12 8.52 39.84
N ARG A 6 14.73 9.24 38.90
CA ARG A 6 14.07 9.58 37.66
C ARG A 6 14.01 8.28 36.91
N ASP A 7 12.84 7.67 36.90
CA ASP A 7 12.53 6.59 35.99
C ASP A 7 12.99 6.99 34.59
N SER A 8 14.16 6.52 34.21
CA SER A 8 14.60 6.65 32.83
C SER A 8 13.54 5.95 31.97
N PRO A 9 12.93 6.65 31.01
CA PRO A 9 11.92 6.01 30.18
C PRO A 9 12.55 4.76 29.60
N VAL A 10 12.00 3.61 29.98
CA VAL A 10 12.43 2.32 29.43
C VAL A 10 12.15 2.43 27.94
N ARG A 11 13.22 2.59 27.19
CA ARG A 11 13.14 2.63 25.73
C ARG A 11 12.55 1.31 25.31
N GLN A 12 11.29 1.32 24.90
CA GLN A 12 10.62 0.16 24.35
C GLN A 12 11.46 -0.29 23.16
N GLU A 13 12.04 -1.46 23.24
CA GLU A 13 12.75 -2.06 22.13
C GLU A 13 11.72 -2.11 21.00
N SER A 14 11.94 -1.29 19.95
CA SER A 14 11.17 -1.46 18.73
C SER A 14 11.44 -2.90 18.30
N PRO A 15 10.41 -3.70 17.98
CA PRO A 15 10.64 -5.02 17.44
C PRO A 15 11.54 -4.84 16.22
N GLU A 16 12.81 -5.14 16.37
CA GLU A 16 13.70 -5.26 15.23
C GLU A 16 13.03 -6.28 14.33
N SER A 17 12.77 -5.91 13.10
CA SER A 17 12.29 -6.89 12.16
C SER A 17 13.38 -7.93 12.04
N ASP A 18 13.17 -9.10 12.66
CA ASP A 18 14.10 -10.24 12.62
C ASP A 18 14.34 -10.75 11.19
N PHE A 19 13.70 -10.10 10.21
CA PHE A 19 13.74 -10.46 8.81
C PHE A 19 14.91 -9.77 8.10
N SER A 20 16.00 -10.51 7.97
CA SER A 20 17.23 -10.03 7.34
C SER A 20 17.14 -10.04 5.81
N LEU A 21 18.04 -9.28 5.16
CA LEU A 21 18.16 -9.29 3.69
C LEU A 21 18.43 -10.69 3.13
N THR A 22 19.21 -11.49 3.85
CA THR A 22 19.53 -12.87 3.45
C THR A 22 18.27 -13.75 3.47
N GLU A 23 17.41 -13.57 4.46
CA GLU A 23 16.13 -14.27 4.55
C GLU A 23 15.18 -13.81 3.47
N PHE A 24 15.11 -12.49 3.20
CA PHE A 24 14.34 -11.95 2.09
C PHE A 24 14.75 -12.60 0.76
N MET A 25 16.03 -12.62 0.43
CA MET A 25 16.52 -13.20 -0.81
C MET A 25 16.28 -14.72 -0.90
N ARG A 26 16.25 -15.41 0.24
CA ARG A 26 15.95 -16.84 0.31
C ARG A 26 14.47 -17.11 0.10
N GLU A 27 13.59 -16.29 0.69
CA GLU A 27 12.14 -16.46 0.60
C GLU A 27 11.59 -15.96 -0.75
N PHE A 28 12.16 -14.87 -1.27
CA PHE A 28 11.72 -14.22 -2.51
C PHE A 28 12.86 -14.14 -3.54
N PRO A 29 13.32 -15.27 -4.09
CA PRO A 29 14.40 -15.25 -5.06
C PRO A 29 14.00 -14.67 -6.41
N ASP A 30 12.74 -14.75 -6.78
CA ASP A 30 12.21 -14.33 -8.08
C ASP A 30 10.74 -13.86 -8.02
N ASP A 31 10.25 -13.36 -9.16
CA ASP A 31 8.84 -12.97 -9.34
C ASP A 31 7.87 -14.14 -9.10
N ALA A 32 8.34 -15.34 -9.29
CA ALA A 32 7.56 -16.53 -9.11
C ALA A 32 7.22 -16.79 -7.65
N ALA A 33 8.22 -16.70 -6.78
CA ALA A 33 8.04 -16.85 -5.33
C ALA A 33 7.14 -15.72 -4.77
N CYS A 34 7.35 -14.50 -5.22
CA CYS A 34 6.51 -13.36 -4.84
C CYS A 34 5.04 -13.57 -5.24
N LEU A 35 4.79 -14.09 -6.46
CA LEU A 35 3.44 -14.36 -6.93
C LEU A 35 2.78 -15.50 -6.14
N ASP A 36 3.54 -16.55 -5.80
CA ASP A 36 3.05 -17.66 -4.98
C ASP A 36 2.70 -17.21 -3.56
N ARG A 37 3.51 -16.30 -2.99
CA ARG A 37 3.21 -15.68 -1.69
C ARG A 37 1.91 -14.89 -1.76
N LEU A 38 1.77 -14.01 -2.75
CA LEU A 38 0.56 -13.21 -2.96
C LEU A 38 -0.68 -14.08 -3.20
N TRP A 39 -0.52 -15.22 -3.87
CA TRP A 39 -1.59 -16.19 -4.06
C TRP A 39 -2.04 -16.81 -2.75
N ARG A 40 -1.09 -17.25 -1.92
CA ARG A 40 -1.40 -17.83 -0.61
C ARG A 40 -2.09 -16.84 0.32
N ASP A 41 -1.58 -15.64 0.40
CA ASP A 41 -2.11 -14.61 1.30
C ASP A 41 -3.54 -14.18 0.91
N ARG A 42 -3.87 -14.17 -0.40
CA ARG A 42 -5.16 -13.66 -0.86
C ARG A 42 -6.22 -14.72 -1.11
N PHE A 43 -5.86 -15.88 -1.53
CA PHE A 43 -6.81 -16.87 -2.06
C PHE A 43 -6.69 -18.26 -1.44
N ALA A 44 -5.50 -18.79 -1.31
CA ALA A 44 -5.26 -20.17 -0.96
C ALA A 44 -4.13 -20.32 0.04
N PRO A 45 -4.38 -20.26 1.36
CA PRO A 45 -3.34 -20.40 2.38
C PRO A 45 -2.52 -21.72 2.26
N ASP A 46 -3.12 -22.77 1.75
CA ASP A 46 -2.46 -24.04 1.45
C ASP A 46 -1.68 -24.02 0.11
N GLY A 47 -1.80 -22.93 -0.66
CA GLY A 47 -1.15 -22.74 -1.95
C GLY A 47 -1.89 -23.32 -3.15
N HIS A 48 -2.93 -24.13 -2.95
CA HIS A 48 -3.55 -24.89 -4.03
C HIS A 48 -5.07 -24.80 -4.10
N HIS A 49 -5.77 -24.74 -2.98
CA HIS A 49 -7.22 -24.84 -2.93
C HIS A 49 -7.87 -23.50 -2.60
N THR A 50 -8.79 -23.07 -3.46
CA THR A 50 -9.62 -21.89 -3.21
C THR A 50 -11.00 -22.04 -3.81
N TYR A 51 -11.92 -21.18 -3.38
CA TYR A 51 -13.25 -21.12 -3.94
C TYR A 51 -13.21 -20.62 -5.39
N CYS A 52 -13.76 -21.40 -6.31
CA CYS A 52 -13.87 -21.00 -7.71
C CYS A 52 -15.18 -20.24 -7.94
N PRO A 53 -15.10 -18.94 -8.31
CA PRO A 53 -16.29 -18.10 -8.50
C PRO A 53 -17.01 -18.32 -9.83
N SER A 54 -16.56 -19.26 -10.65
CA SER A 54 -17.21 -19.58 -11.93
C SER A 54 -18.58 -20.23 -11.71
N ASP A 55 -19.60 -19.80 -12.46
CA ASP A 55 -20.95 -20.36 -12.44
C ASP A 55 -20.97 -21.89 -12.69
N LYS A 56 -19.95 -22.40 -13.40
CA LYS A 56 -19.78 -23.82 -13.69
C LYS A 56 -19.25 -24.63 -12.50
N CYS A 57 -18.61 -23.98 -11.53
CA CYS A 57 -17.93 -24.69 -10.44
C CYS A 57 -18.56 -24.39 -9.08
N GLN A 58 -18.56 -23.12 -8.64
CA GLN A 58 -19.07 -22.63 -7.34
C GLN A 58 -18.68 -23.51 -6.13
N ARG A 59 -17.46 -24.03 -6.12
CA ARG A 59 -16.93 -24.95 -5.09
C ARG A 59 -15.45 -24.70 -4.87
N VAL A 60 -14.94 -25.17 -3.75
CA VAL A 60 -13.50 -25.23 -3.52
C VAL A 60 -12.87 -26.18 -4.53
N ARG A 61 -11.88 -25.71 -5.25
CA ARG A 61 -11.18 -26.44 -6.33
C ARG A 61 -9.67 -26.23 -6.23
N LYS A 62 -8.95 -27.14 -6.84
CA LYS A 62 -7.51 -27.02 -7.01
C LYS A 62 -7.18 -26.04 -8.14
N PHE A 63 -6.20 -25.18 -7.90
CA PHE A 63 -5.69 -24.24 -8.88
C PHE A 63 -4.21 -24.51 -9.13
N HIS A 64 -3.84 -24.38 -10.40
CA HIS A 64 -2.46 -24.56 -10.84
C HIS A 64 -1.92 -23.26 -11.40
N ARG A 65 -0.66 -23.01 -11.14
CA ARG A 65 0.03 -21.86 -11.70
C ARG A 65 0.20 -22.00 -13.21
N THR A 66 -0.10 -20.93 -13.93
CA THR A 66 0.12 -20.86 -15.38
C THR A 66 1.58 -20.47 -15.66
N ARG A 67 2.26 -21.18 -16.56
CA ARG A 67 3.69 -20.91 -16.88
C ARG A 67 3.90 -19.59 -17.64
N THR A 68 2.96 -19.24 -18.52
CA THR A 68 3.09 -18.08 -19.44
C THR A 68 2.55 -16.77 -18.88
N ARG A 69 1.75 -16.82 -17.83
CA ARG A 69 1.08 -15.64 -17.26
C ARG A 69 1.14 -15.67 -15.74
N ALA A 70 1.11 -14.49 -15.13
CA ALA A 70 0.99 -14.34 -13.68
C ALA A 70 -0.45 -14.62 -13.22
N SER A 71 -0.89 -15.88 -13.37
CA SER A 71 -2.25 -16.32 -13.07
C SER A 71 -2.29 -17.76 -12.61
N TYR A 72 -3.36 -18.11 -11.92
CA TYR A 72 -3.70 -19.47 -11.51
C TYR A 72 -4.96 -19.93 -12.21
N THR A 73 -4.99 -21.17 -12.64
CA THR A 73 -6.08 -21.76 -13.44
C THR A 73 -6.79 -22.83 -12.64
N CYS A 74 -8.11 -22.77 -12.62
CA CYS A 74 -8.95 -23.82 -12.04
C CYS A 74 -8.82 -25.14 -12.81
N ASP A 75 -8.59 -26.22 -12.11
CA ASP A 75 -8.45 -27.57 -12.68
C ASP A 75 -9.73 -28.05 -13.39
N SER A 76 -10.90 -27.64 -12.91
CA SER A 76 -12.19 -28.09 -13.43
C SER A 76 -12.75 -27.30 -14.60
N CYS A 77 -12.74 -25.96 -14.50
CA CYS A 77 -13.44 -25.09 -15.46
C CYS A 77 -12.50 -24.19 -16.28
N GLY A 78 -11.19 -24.23 -16.00
CA GLY A 78 -10.22 -23.40 -16.70
C GLY A 78 -10.27 -21.90 -16.37
N LEU A 79 -11.06 -21.49 -15.37
CA LEU A 79 -11.09 -20.09 -14.94
C LEU A 79 -9.70 -19.63 -14.48
N HIS A 80 -9.27 -18.48 -14.98
CA HIS A 80 -8.03 -17.85 -14.57
C HIS A 80 -8.26 -16.81 -13.47
N ILE A 81 -7.53 -16.91 -12.37
CA ILE A 81 -7.47 -15.91 -11.32
C ILE A 81 -6.11 -15.23 -11.39
N HIS A 82 -6.10 -13.90 -11.38
CA HIS A 82 -4.90 -13.08 -11.39
C HIS A 82 -4.66 -12.50 -9.99
N PRO A 83 -3.67 -12.97 -9.22
CA PRO A 83 -3.45 -12.52 -7.85
C PRO A 83 -3.15 -11.01 -7.72
N MET A 84 -2.54 -10.41 -8.73
CA MET A 84 -2.23 -8.98 -8.74
C MET A 84 -3.43 -8.07 -9.02
N LYS A 85 -4.55 -8.61 -9.53
CA LYS A 85 -5.73 -7.80 -9.85
C LYS A 85 -6.34 -7.18 -8.57
N GLY A 86 -6.65 -5.90 -8.61
CA GLY A 86 -7.17 -5.15 -7.45
C GLY A 86 -6.13 -4.90 -6.36
N THR A 87 -4.83 -4.94 -6.69
CA THR A 87 -3.73 -4.57 -5.79
C THR A 87 -2.91 -3.44 -6.38
N ILE A 88 -2.00 -2.88 -5.59
CA ILE A 88 -1.04 -1.86 -6.05
C ILE A 88 -0.14 -2.35 -7.20
N PHE A 89 -0.04 -3.67 -7.37
CA PHE A 89 0.77 -4.32 -8.41
C PHE A 89 0.04 -4.42 -9.75
N GLU A 90 -1.27 -4.14 -9.79
CA GLU A 90 -2.06 -4.24 -11.02
C GLU A 90 -1.53 -3.29 -12.09
N LYS A 91 -1.36 -3.81 -13.31
CA LYS A 91 -0.87 -3.07 -14.48
C LYS A 91 0.53 -2.41 -14.28
N SER A 92 1.29 -2.86 -13.29
CA SER A 92 2.67 -2.41 -13.11
C SER A 92 3.59 -3.06 -14.15
N THR A 93 4.45 -2.24 -14.75
CA THR A 93 5.56 -2.73 -15.60
C THR A 93 6.79 -3.13 -14.79
N THR A 94 6.82 -2.74 -13.50
CA THR A 94 7.88 -3.10 -12.56
C THR A 94 7.67 -4.53 -12.10
N SER A 95 8.73 -5.31 -11.96
CA SER A 95 8.64 -6.71 -11.52
C SER A 95 8.06 -6.82 -10.10
N LEU A 96 7.41 -7.93 -9.81
CA LEU A 96 6.81 -8.15 -8.49
C LEU A 96 7.90 -8.27 -7.42
N HIS A 97 9.04 -8.87 -7.75
CA HIS A 97 10.20 -8.94 -6.87
C HIS A 97 10.72 -7.55 -6.48
N GLN A 98 10.78 -6.60 -7.44
CA GLN A 98 11.18 -5.22 -7.13
C GLN A 98 10.18 -4.52 -6.20
N TRP A 99 8.89 -4.80 -6.30
CA TRP A 99 7.89 -4.29 -5.37
C TRP A 99 8.07 -4.85 -3.96
N PHE A 100 8.30 -6.16 -3.83
CA PHE A 100 8.56 -6.80 -2.54
C PHE A 100 9.86 -6.29 -1.92
N TYR A 101 10.88 -6.10 -2.73
CA TYR A 101 12.15 -5.53 -2.25
C TYR A 101 11.99 -4.07 -1.80
N ALA A 102 11.18 -3.27 -2.49
CA ALA A 102 10.84 -1.91 -2.03
C ALA A 102 10.13 -1.92 -0.67
N MET A 103 9.17 -2.82 -0.48
CA MET A 103 8.48 -2.97 0.81
C MET A 103 9.47 -3.38 1.91
N TYR A 104 10.33 -4.36 1.64
CA TYR A 104 11.38 -4.77 2.57
C TYR A 104 12.28 -3.59 2.98
N LEU A 105 12.79 -2.82 2.03
CA LEU A 105 13.64 -1.67 2.33
C LEU A 105 12.92 -0.58 3.14
N MET A 106 11.61 -0.38 2.91
CA MET A 106 10.83 0.60 3.66
C MET A 106 10.56 0.16 5.10
N THR A 107 10.46 -1.13 5.36
CA THR A 107 10.19 -1.68 6.70
C THR A 107 11.45 -1.95 7.50
N SER A 108 12.55 -2.35 6.85
CA SER A 108 13.82 -2.68 7.51
C SER A 108 14.63 -1.46 7.93
N THR A 109 14.39 -0.29 7.32
CA THR A 109 15.15 0.93 7.63
C THR A 109 14.46 1.77 8.70
N ARG A 110 15.14 1.99 9.81
CA ARG A 110 14.59 2.73 10.97
C ARG A 110 14.24 4.19 10.65
N ALA A 111 15.05 4.85 9.83
CA ALA A 111 14.83 6.23 9.41
C ALA A 111 13.94 6.34 8.15
N GLY A 112 13.48 5.20 7.61
CA GLY A 112 12.84 5.14 6.31
C GLY A 112 13.83 5.29 5.15
N ILE A 113 13.32 5.19 3.95
CA ILE A 113 14.11 5.31 2.73
C ILE A 113 13.59 6.46 1.87
N SER A 114 14.49 7.20 1.21
CA SER A 114 14.10 8.24 0.25
C SER A 114 13.83 7.64 -1.13
N ALA A 115 12.97 8.30 -1.94
CA ALA A 115 12.73 7.86 -3.32
C ALA A 115 14.00 7.85 -4.19
N LYS A 116 14.95 8.72 -3.88
CA LYS A 116 16.25 8.77 -4.59
C LYS A 116 17.16 7.60 -4.21
N GLN A 117 17.10 7.16 -2.98
CA GLN A 117 17.82 5.96 -2.55
C GLN A 117 17.15 4.70 -3.11
N LEU A 118 15.82 4.63 -3.07
CA LEU A 118 15.06 3.52 -3.64
C LEU A 118 15.32 3.35 -5.15
N GLU A 119 15.42 4.46 -5.90
CA GLU A 119 15.81 4.47 -7.32
C GLU A 119 17.17 3.76 -7.52
N ARG A 120 18.15 4.06 -6.68
CA ARG A 120 19.50 3.48 -6.77
C ARG A 120 19.54 2.00 -6.40
N GLU A 121 18.83 1.63 -5.34
CA GLU A 121 18.81 0.26 -4.82
C GLU A 121 18.08 -0.71 -5.75
N ILE A 122 16.97 -0.27 -6.35
CA ILE A 122 16.13 -1.13 -7.20
C ILE A 122 16.50 -1.02 -8.69
N GLY A 123 17.14 0.08 -9.08
CA GLY A 123 17.48 0.35 -10.49
C GLY A 123 16.31 0.79 -11.36
N VAL A 124 15.31 1.44 -10.78
CA VAL A 124 14.14 1.99 -11.50
C VAL A 124 14.25 3.50 -11.63
N ALA A 125 13.49 4.11 -12.55
CA ALA A 125 13.45 5.57 -12.68
C ALA A 125 12.86 6.23 -11.41
N TYR A 126 13.34 7.43 -11.05
CA TYR A 126 12.89 8.18 -9.88
C TYR A 126 11.35 8.31 -9.79
N LYS A 127 10.69 8.59 -10.92
CA LYS A 127 9.21 8.68 -10.96
C LYS A 127 8.54 7.37 -10.54
N THR A 128 9.12 6.25 -10.95
CA THR A 128 8.64 4.90 -10.57
C THR A 128 8.87 4.65 -9.09
N ALA A 129 10.07 4.90 -8.58
CA ALA A 129 10.39 4.76 -7.17
C ALA A 129 9.47 5.63 -6.28
N HIS A 130 9.26 6.88 -6.64
CA HIS A 130 8.36 7.78 -5.94
C HIS A 130 6.90 7.29 -5.94
N ARG A 131 6.42 6.80 -7.11
CA ARG A 131 5.08 6.21 -7.22
C ARG A 131 4.94 4.97 -6.34
N MET A 132 5.93 4.07 -6.36
CA MET A 132 5.95 2.86 -5.53
C MET A 132 5.85 3.22 -4.04
N MET A 133 6.70 4.11 -3.56
CA MET A 133 6.67 4.57 -2.17
C MET A 133 5.32 5.20 -1.79
N LYS A 134 4.75 6.02 -2.67
CA LYS A 134 3.44 6.62 -2.43
C LYS A 134 2.37 5.53 -2.26
N LEU A 135 2.28 4.58 -3.20
CA LEU A 135 1.28 3.50 -3.16
C LEU A 135 1.45 2.59 -1.94
N ILE A 136 2.69 2.23 -1.59
CA ILE A 136 2.95 1.42 -0.40
C ILE A 136 2.44 2.14 0.86
N ARG A 137 2.73 3.44 1.00
CA ARG A 137 2.30 4.23 2.18
C ARG A 137 0.79 4.42 2.23
N THR A 138 0.14 4.70 1.09
CA THR A 138 -1.29 5.02 1.07
C THR A 138 -2.18 3.80 1.11
N GLU A 139 -1.74 2.66 0.56
CA GLU A 139 -2.60 1.49 0.39
C GLU A 139 -2.23 0.31 1.30
N LEU A 140 -0.94 0.17 1.68
CA LEU A 140 -0.49 -0.96 2.49
C LEU A 140 -0.17 -0.58 3.93
N MET A 141 0.29 0.65 4.18
CA MET A 141 0.63 1.11 5.54
C MET A 141 -0.53 1.91 6.17
N HIS A 142 -1.73 1.76 5.62
CA HIS A 142 -2.90 2.39 6.21
C HIS A 142 -3.29 1.62 7.47
N ASP A 143 -3.22 2.30 8.60
CA ASP A 143 -3.66 1.76 9.87
C ASP A 143 -5.19 1.85 9.95
N LEU A 144 -5.85 0.75 9.56
CA LEU A 144 -7.30 0.67 9.57
C LEU A 144 -7.89 0.48 10.97
N ASP A 145 -7.06 -0.05 11.90
CA ASP A 145 -7.46 -0.45 13.23
C ASP A 145 -6.65 0.26 14.33
N ALA A 146 -6.21 1.50 14.09
CA ALA A 146 -5.51 2.28 15.09
C ALA A 146 -6.38 2.43 16.34
N GLU A 147 -6.05 1.68 17.39
CA GLU A 147 -6.68 1.88 18.68
C GLU A 147 -6.37 3.30 19.17
N PRO A 148 -7.37 4.00 19.77
CA PRO A 148 -7.12 5.33 20.28
C PRO A 148 -6.03 5.25 21.37
N LEU A 149 -5.09 6.19 21.31
CA LEU A 149 -4.03 6.31 22.29
C LEU A 149 -4.64 6.41 23.70
N ARG A 150 -4.12 5.62 24.63
CA ARG A 150 -4.57 5.59 26.04
C ARG A 150 -3.38 5.97 26.95
N GLY A 151 -3.66 6.70 28.01
CA GLY A 151 -2.66 7.16 28.97
C GLY A 151 -2.18 8.59 28.69
N GLU A 152 -1.01 8.93 29.20
CA GLU A 152 -0.36 10.22 28.92
C GLU A 152 0.23 10.20 27.52
N VAL A 153 -0.18 11.18 26.71
CA VAL A 153 0.31 11.36 25.34
C VAL A 153 1.12 12.65 25.28
N GLU A 154 2.41 12.53 24.98
CA GLU A 154 3.28 13.67 24.76
C GLU A 154 3.29 14.03 23.27
N ILE A 155 2.97 15.28 22.94
CA ILE A 155 2.96 15.79 21.57
C ILE A 155 4.08 16.81 21.46
N ASP A 156 5.05 16.54 20.56
CA ASP A 156 6.14 17.46 20.24
C ASP A 156 5.89 18.14 18.89
N GLU A 157 5.88 19.47 18.87
CA GLU A 157 5.77 20.26 17.66
C GLU A 157 7.14 20.77 17.26
N THR A 158 7.65 20.33 16.11
CA THR A 158 8.87 20.88 15.52
C THR A 158 8.53 21.90 14.43
N SER A 159 8.72 23.17 14.70
CA SER A 159 8.57 24.23 13.69
C SER A 159 9.90 24.44 12.96
N PHE A 160 9.90 24.21 11.64
CA PHE A 160 11.02 24.57 10.78
C PHE A 160 10.83 25.99 10.28
N THR A 161 11.58 26.95 10.84
CA THR A 161 11.69 28.28 10.26
C THR A 161 12.69 28.24 9.12
N ASP A 162 12.20 28.18 7.87
CA ASP A 162 13.04 28.36 6.69
C ASP A 162 13.44 29.85 6.57
N ALA A 163 14.56 30.20 7.16
CA ALA A 163 15.14 31.56 7.09
C ALA A 163 15.80 31.78 5.71
N GLY A 164 15.16 31.46 4.61
CA GLY A 164 15.82 31.71 3.32
C GLY A 164 15.00 31.62 2.04
N ARG A 165 13.82 31.03 2.01
CA ARG A 165 13.00 30.99 0.79
C ARG A 165 11.52 31.12 1.08
N ARG A 166 11.02 32.34 1.01
CA ARG A 166 9.57 32.59 0.91
C ARG A 166 9.01 32.00 -0.38
N ARG A 167 8.86 30.70 -0.48
CA ARG A 167 7.82 30.08 -1.30
C ARG A 167 6.65 29.86 -0.37
N ALA A 168 5.72 30.78 -0.39
CA ALA A 168 4.42 30.56 0.21
C ALA A 168 3.83 29.29 -0.42
N TYR A 169 3.92 28.19 0.31
CA TYR A 169 2.98 27.08 0.10
C TYR A 169 1.63 27.67 0.48
N ARG A 170 0.83 28.05 -0.52
CA ARG A 170 -0.59 28.24 -0.29
C ARG A 170 -1.08 26.92 0.29
N LEU A 171 -1.29 26.86 1.58
CA LEU A 171 -2.20 25.92 2.17
C LEU A 171 -3.48 26.03 1.33
N CYS A 172 -3.86 24.98 0.62
CA CYS A 172 -5.21 24.88 0.11
C CYS A 172 -6.10 25.01 1.34
N PRO A 173 -6.96 26.04 1.45
CA PRO A 173 -7.94 26.06 2.50
C PRO A 173 -8.75 24.78 2.34
N SER A 174 -8.94 24.05 3.42
CA SER A 174 -9.93 22.98 3.49
C SER A 174 -11.21 23.54 2.89
N PRO A 175 -11.91 22.83 2.00
CA PRO A 175 -13.20 23.29 1.56
C PRO A 175 -14.11 23.28 2.78
N ASP A 176 -14.32 24.48 3.35
CA ASP A 176 -15.38 24.68 4.30
C ASP A 176 -16.66 24.15 3.65
N LEU A 177 -17.26 23.16 4.29
CA LEU A 177 -18.59 22.69 3.99
C LEU A 177 -19.56 23.84 4.26
N GLY A 178 -19.65 24.77 3.30
CA GLY A 178 -20.70 25.76 3.25
C GLY A 178 -22.04 25.07 3.06
N PRO A 179 -23.14 25.63 3.59
CA PRO A 179 -24.46 25.03 3.53
C PRO A 179 -24.88 24.79 2.07
N SER A 180 -25.41 23.60 1.80
CA SER A 180 -25.91 23.16 0.50
C SER A 180 -26.87 24.20 -0.10
N PRO A 181 -26.70 24.63 -1.36
CA PRO A 181 -27.68 25.51 -2.00
C PRO A 181 -28.97 24.74 -2.23
N SER A 182 -30.05 25.25 -1.63
CA SER A 182 -31.43 24.83 -1.83
C SER A 182 -31.74 24.77 -3.32
N ARG A 183 -32.37 23.68 -3.73
CA ARG A 183 -32.97 23.50 -5.05
C ARG A 183 -33.88 24.68 -5.36
N ARG A 184 -33.52 25.53 -6.30
CA ARG A 184 -34.41 26.45 -6.98
C ARG A 184 -34.43 26.14 -8.49
N GLY A 185 -35.56 25.66 -8.93
CA GLY A 185 -36.30 25.92 -10.15
C GLY A 185 -35.54 25.90 -11.46
N TRP A 186 -35.64 24.81 -12.17
CA TRP A 186 -35.47 24.79 -13.61
C TRP A 186 -36.74 25.33 -14.25
N ALA A 187 -36.71 26.59 -14.67
CA ALA A 187 -37.75 27.18 -15.48
C ALA A 187 -37.64 26.64 -16.92
N GLN A 188 -38.76 26.20 -17.42
CA GLN A 188 -38.96 25.73 -18.79
C GLN A 188 -38.64 26.82 -19.79
N GLY A 189 -37.70 26.58 -20.69
CA GLY A 189 -37.45 27.38 -21.88
C GLY A 189 -38.13 26.73 -23.07
N SER A 190 -39.13 27.39 -23.59
CA SER A 190 -39.94 27.05 -24.74
C SER A 190 -39.13 26.93 -26.04
N LEU A 191 -39.32 25.82 -26.75
CA LEU A 191 -38.95 25.63 -28.15
C LEU A 191 -39.87 26.47 -29.04
N SER A 192 -39.34 27.47 -29.74
CA SER A 192 -40.01 28.09 -30.90
C SER A 192 -39.40 27.52 -32.18
N ALA A 193 -40.24 26.81 -32.90
CA ALA A 193 -39.98 26.43 -34.29
C ALA A 193 -40.08 27.66 -35.22
N ARG A 194 -39.25 27.71 -36.22
CA ARG A 194 -39.48 28.56 -37.40
C ARG A 194 -39.15 27.81 -38.71
N PRO A 195 -39.74 28.28 -39.78
CA PRO A 195 -40.32 27.49 -40.87
C PRO A 195 -39.29 26.97 -41.85
#